data_ea681818ca924bc5c5593b956897b5b9
#
_entry.id   ea681818ca924bc5c5593b956897b5b9
#
_cell.length_a   1.000
_cell.length_b   1.000
_cell.length_c   1.000
_cell.angle_alpha   90.00
_cell.angle_beta   90.00
_cell.angle_gamma   90.00
#
_symmetry.space_group_name_H-M   'P 1'
#
loop_
_entity.id
_entity.type
_entity.pdbx_description
1 polymer ?
#
loop_
_entity_poly.entity_id
_entity_poly.type
_entity_poly.pdbx_seq_one_letter_code
_entity_poly.pdbx_strand_id
1 'polypeptide(L)'
;MPVYNKEKYLPEVLEAFISQSFENWEMIIINDGSTDQSASILAFYAAIDHRVSIIHQKNQGVSAARNRGLALACGEWIWFVDGDDVPDSDFLERVFRKRDDPCADLIIGHYEQLENHRLCRISITEEGIQSTAQLASLFMKYQYRTGYFGYLWNKLIRREIIQQNARYFDENLTLAEDLQFLVSLYRLGIRVLILPYTATCYRVNAENSASRGRVDYFAQLRIQLLIRNWIINDLHRRQYIPFFRKIISTYAACIIFHGYESHIDDAFLARKLYTMETVKKELDIRGIEPALVPIVWCLKTEQFHLMHSYLVIRSSIRRIYRKLKGR
;
A
#
# COMPACT_ATOMS: atom_id res chain seq x y z
N MET A 1 4.34 -4.66 14.61
CA MET A 1 4.99 -5.48 13.55
C MET A 1 4.16 -6.75 13.32
N PRO A 2 3.54 -6.96 12.15
CA PRO A 2 2.96 -8.25 11.76
C PRO A 2 4.07 -9.21 11.32
N VAL A 3 3.96 -10.49 11.69
CA VAL A 3 4.92 -11.53 11.32
C VAL A 3 4.19 -12.80 10.87
N TYR A 4 4.52 -13.26 9.66
CA TYR A 4 4.10 -14.56 9.14
C TYR A 4 5.21 -15.16 8.27
N ASN A 5 5.85 -16.25 8.76
CA ASN A 5 6.93 -16.98 8.09
C ASN A 5 8.09 -16.05 7.64
N LYS A 6 8.75 -15.41 8.61
CA LYS A 6 9.85 -14.46 8.40
C LYS A 6 11.16 -14.87 9.08
N GLU A 7 11.35 -16.17 9.41
CA GLU A 7 12.52 -16.67 10.14
C GLU A 7 13.86 -16.17 9.61
N LYS A 8 13.95 -16.00 8.28
CA LYS A 8 15.17 -15.58 7.60
C LYS A 8 15.56 -14.11 7.87
N TYR A 9 14.58 -13.25 8.12
CA TYR A 9 14.78 -11.79 8.19
C TYR A 9 14.68 -11.26 9.61
N LEU A 10 13.91 -11.93 10.48
CA LEU A 10 13.62 -11.47 11.84
C LEU A 10 14.86 -11.14 12.67
N PRO A 11 15.94 -11.93 12.67
CA PRO A 11 17.12 -11.61 13.49
C PRO A 11 17.67 -10.22 13.17
N GLU A 12 17.90 -9.91 11.88
CA GLU A 12 18.46 -8.63 11.45
C GLU A 12 17.50 -7.45 11.77
N VAL A 13 16.19 -7.64 11.55
CA VAL A 13 15.18 -6.62 11.85
C VAL A 13 15.11 -6.33 13.36
N LEU A 14 15.09 -7.36 14.20
CA LEU A 14 14.99 -7.22 15.64
C LEU A 14 16.27 -6.63 16.25
N GLU A 15 17.43 -7.04 15.78
CA GLU A 15 18.72 -6.46 16.17
C GLU A 15 18.80 -4.96 15.84
N ALA A 16 18.33 -4.55 14.65
CA ALA A 16 18.27 -3.15 14.26
C ALA A 16 17.34 -2.32 15.17
N PHE A 17 16.24 -2.90 15.69
CA PHE A 17 15.40 -2.23 16.67
C PHE A 17 16.03 -2.17 18.05
N ILE A 18 16.59 -3.25 18.55
CA ILE A 18 17.22 -3.29 19.89
C ILE A 18 18.40 -2.33 19.97
N SER A 19 19.11 -2.15 18.85
CA SER A 19 20.24 -1.23 18.74
C SER A 19 19.85 0.24 18.50
N GLN A 20 18.54 0.60 18.48
CA GLN A 20 18.11 1.99 18.36
C GLN A 20 18.73 2.84 19.46
N SER A 21 19.29 3.98 19.09
CA SER A 21 19.85 4.97 20.04
C SER A 21 18.80 5.68 20.89
N PHE A 22 17.56 5.73 20.41
CA PHE A 22 16.41 6.23 21.16
C PHE A 22 15.78 5.07 21.95
N GLU A 23 15.65 5.23 23.28
CA GLU A 23 15.26 4.12 24.17
C GLU A 23 13.76 4.03 24.48
N ASN A 24 13.02 5.15 24.37
CA ASN A 24 11.60 5.21 24.76
C ASN A 24 10.67 4.70 23.64
N TRP A 25 10.68 3.39 23.42
CA TRP A 25 9.79 2.70 22.50
C TRP A 25 9.31 1.35 23.07
N GLU A 26 8.19 0.91 22.58
CA GLU A 26 7.67 -0.45 22.73
C GLU A 26 7.52 -1.11 21.36
N MET A 27 7.74 -2.41 21.28
CA MET A 27 7.50 -3.21 20.08
C MET A 27 6.46 -4.29 20.35
N ILE A 28 5.33 -4.18 19.66
CA ILE A 28 4.26 -5.16 19.70
C ILE A 28 4.31 -5.99 18.42
N ILE A 29 4.65 -7.27 18.56
CA ILE A 29 4.79 -8.21 17.46
C ILE A 29 3.59 -9.14 17.45
N ILE A 30 2.88 -9.17 16.33
CA ILE A 30 1.76 -10.08 16.11
C ILE A 30 2.24 -11.22 15.22
N ASN A 31 2.48 -12.38 15.81
CA ASN A 31 2.76 -13.61 15.08
C ASN A 31 1.45 -14.19 14.55
N ASP A 32 1.20 -13.98 13.28
CA ASP A 32 -0.03 -14.33 12.57
C ASP A 32 -0.01 -15.80 12.08
N GLY A 33 0.26 -16.73 13.03
CA GLY A 33 0.22 -18.16 12.78
C GLY A 33 1.38 -18.68 11.95
N SER A 34 2.61 -18.19 12.17
CA SER A 34 3.81 -18.70 11.50
C SER A 34 4.01 -20.18 11.75
N THR A 35 4.48 -20.90 10.72
CA THR A 35 4.73 -22.35 10.72
C THR A 35 6.22 -22.68 10.62
N ASP A 36 7.07 -21.67 10.46
CA ASP A 36 8.53 -21.75 10.45
C ASP A 36 9.12 -21.43 11.84
N GLN A 37 10.42 -21.15 11.93
CA GLN A 37 11.10 -20.83 13.19
C GLN A 37 10.82 -19.40 13.70
N SER A 38 9.95 -18.63 13.04
CA SER A 38 9.63 -17.25 13.46
C SER A 38 9.21 -17.18 14.94
N ALA A 39 8.36 -18.11 15.40
CA ALA A 39 7.88 -18.09 16.78
C ALA A 39 9.00 -18.25 17.81
N SER A 40 9.96 -19.15 17.58
CA SER A 40 11.10 -19.38 18.48
C SER A 40 12.09 -18.21 18.47
N ILE A 41 12.33 -17.62 17.31
CA ILE A 41 13.17 -16.42 17.18
C ILE A 41 12.54 -15.26 17.97
N LEU A 42 11.26 -15.01 17.78
CA LEU A 42 10.53 -13.96 18.51
C LEU A 42 10.61 -14.17 20.03
N ALA A 43 10.38 -15.41 20.52
CA ALA A 43 10.47 -15.73 21.93
C ALA A 43 11.86 -15.43 22.53
N PHE A 44 12.94 -15.72 21.76
CA PHE A 44 14.29 -15.38 22.18
C PHE A 44 14.46 -13.87 22.38
N TYR A 45 14.05 -13.03 21.39
CA TYR A 45 14.22 -11.58 21.49
C TYR A 45 13.32 -10.94 22.55
N ALA A 46 12.12 -11.44 22.80
CA ALA A 46 11.28 -10.97 23.90
C ALA A 46 11.84 -11.33 25.27
N ALA A 47 12.64 -12.38 25.39
CA ALA A 47 13.31 -12.74 26.63
C ALA A 47 14.51 -11.85 26.98
N ILE A 48 15.15 -11.25 25.97
CA ILE A 48 16.34 -10.41 26.17
C ILE A 48 16.04 -8.91 26.20
N ASP A 49 14.89 -8.47 25.69
CA ASP A 49 14.49 -7.06 25.72
C ASP A 49 13.02 -6.91 26.17
N HIS A 50 12.81 -6.33 27.34
CA HIS A 50 11.48 -6.14 27.94
C HIS A 50 10.57 -5.18 27.15
N ARG A 51 11.10 -4.39 26.22
CA ARG A 51 10.33 -3.51 25.32
C ARG A 51 9.62 -4.31 24.21
N VAL A 52 9.98 -5.58 24.00
CA VAL A 52 9.43 -6.45 22.96
C VAL A 52 8.34 -7.34 23.55
N SER A 53 7.14 -7.24 23.01
CA SER A 53 5.97 -8.04 23.37
C SER A 53 5.47 -8.85 22.18
N ILE A 54 5.11 -10.12 22.39
CA ILE A 54 4.64 -11.02 21.34
C ILE A 54 3.21 -11.47 21.63
N ILE A 55 2.38 -11.37 20.62
CA ILE A 55 1.03 -11.92 20.62
C ILE A 55 0.91 -12.94 19.50
N HIS A 56 0.50 -14.15 19.84
CA HIS A 56 0.20 -15.19 18.84
C HIS A 56 -1.27 -15.19 18.49
N GLN A 57 -1.56 -15.38 17.21
CA GLN A 57 -2.92 -15.59 16.71
C GLN A 57 -2.93 -16.63 15.58
N LYS A 58 -4.11 -17.16 15.25
CA LYS A 58 -4.28 -17.91 13.99
C LYS A 58 -4.15 -16.93 12.84
N ASN A 59 -3.64 -17.40 11.70
CA ASN A 59 -3.48 -16.56 10.53
C ASN A 59 -4.83 -15.94 10.09
N GLN A 60 -4.88 -14.60 10.14
CA GLN A 60 -6.03 -13.77 9.75
C GLN A 60 -5.62 -12.66 8.77
N GLY A 61 -4.36 -12.67 8.35
CA GLY A 61 -3.82 -11.71 7.41
C GLY A 61 -3.23 -10.45 8.05
N VAL A 62 -2.46 -9.72 7.25
CA VAL A 62 -1.65 -8.58 7.70
C VAL A 62 -2.50 -7.44 8.28
N SER A 63 -3.66 -7.16 7.70
CA SER A 63 -4.59 -6.13 8.20
C SER A 63 -5.09 -6.44 9.61
N ALA A 64 -5.54 -7.68 9.86
CA ALA A 64 -5.99 -8.12 11.18
C ALA A 64 -4.85 -8.08 12.22
N ALA A 65 -3.65 -8.51 11.82
CA ALA A 65 -2.47 -8.44 12.68
C ALA A 65 -2.11 -6.99 13.04
N ARG A 66 -2.12 -6.05 12.06
CA ARG A 66 -1.87 -4.62 12.33
C ARG A 66 -2.95 -4.00 13.21
N ASN A 67 -4.23 -4.30 12.98
CA ASN A 67 -5.34 -3.84 13.82
C ASN A 67 -5.19 -4.31 15.26
N ARG A 68 -4.81 -5.57 15.47
CA ARG A 68 -4.57 -6.11 16.80
C ARG A 68 -3.39 -5.45 17.51
N GLY A 69 -2.28 -5.21 16.80
CA GLY A 69 -1.15 -4.45 17.33
C GLY A 69 -1.53 -3.03 17.69
N LEU A 70 -2.31 -2.36 16.84
CA LEU A 70 -2.80 -0.99 17.07
C LEU A 70 -3.69 -0.90 18.32
N ALA A 71 -4.55 -1.89 18.57
CA ALA A 71 -5.41 -1.93 19.75
C ALA A 71 -4.63 -2.06 21.07
N LEU A 72 -3.42 -2.59 21.03
CA LEU A 72 -2.55 -2.80 22.19
C LEU A 72 -1.51 -1.68 22.38
N ALA A 73 -1.28 -0.88 21.36
CA ALA A 73 -0.27 0.16 21.40
C ALA A 73 -0.60 1.27 22.39
N CYS A 74 0.38 1.63 23.24
CA CYS A 74 0.28 2.67 24.26
C CYS A 74 1.07 3.93 23.90
N GLY A 75 2.08 3.85 23.03
CA GLY A 75 2.93 4.95 22.61
C GLY A 75 2.17 6.12 22.01
N GLU A 76 2.71 7.32 22.10
CA GLU A 76 2.16 8.54 21.48
C GLU A 76 2.17 8.44 19.94
N TRP A 77 3.20 7.80 19.39
CA TRP A 77 3.43 7.61 17.98
C TRP A 77 3.37 6.14 17.60
N ILE A 78 2.79 5.84 16.45
CA ILE A 78 2.74 4.49 15.88
C ILE A 78 3.67 4.43 14.67
N TRP A 79 4.57 3.46 14.68
CA TRP A 79 5.38 3.07 13.55
C TRP A 79 5.03 1.64 13.13
N PHE A 80 4.42 1.48 11.96
CA PHE A 80 4.20 0.15 11.40
C PHE A 80 5.44 -0.30 10.66
N VAL A 81 5.97 -1.45 11.03
CA VAL A 81 7.17 -2.03 10.42
C VAL A 81 6.87 -3.46 10.02
N ASP A 82 7.36 -3.88 8.86
CA ASP A 82 7.23 -5.24 8.38
C ASP A 82 8.42 -6.12 8.83
N GLY A 83 8.20 -7.43 9.01
CA GLY A 83 9.19 -8.34 9.58
C GLY A 83 10.36 -8.69 8.64
N ASP A 84 10.46 -8.07 7.47
CA ASP A 84 11.52 -8.22 6.47
C ASP A 84 12.22 -6.90 6.11
N ASP A 85 11.78 -5.76 6.68
CA ASP A 85 12.34 -4.45 6.41
C ASP A 85 13.19 -3.95 7.59
N VAL A 86 14.38 -3.44 7.31
CA VAL A 86 15.34 -3.05 8.35
C VAL A 86 15.20 -1.57 8.67
N PRO A 87 14.85 -1.19 9.92
CA PRO A 87 14.81 0.21 10.32
C PRO A 87 16.21 0.83 10.39
N ASP A 88 16.33 2.13 10.08
CA ASP A 88 17.54 2.89 10.37
C ASP A 88 17.70 3.05 11.88
N SER A 89 18.88 2.74 12.42
CA SER A 89 19.16 2.70 13.86
C SER A 89 19.07 4.05 14.56
N ASP A 90 19.17 5.15 13.82
CA ASP A 90 19.16 6.51 14.35
C ASP A 90 17.87 7.28 14.01
N PHE A 91 16.93 6.67 13.29
CA PHE A 91 15.76 7.37 12.80
C PHE A 91 14.93 7.98 13.95
N LEU A 92 14.59 7.19 14.95
CA LEU A 92 13.81 7.66 16.10
C LEU A 92 14.52 8.77 16.87
N GLU A 93 15.83 8.61 17.06
CA GLU A 93 16.66 9.62 17.72
C GLU A 93 16.63 10.96 16.98
N ARG A 94 16.84 10.94 15.67
CA ARG A 94 16.81 12.13 14.82
C ARG A 94 15.44 12.80 14.80
N VAL A 95 14.37 12.01 14.84
CA VAL A 95 13.00 12.53 14.88
C VAL A 95 12.70 13.17 16.22
N PHE A 96 13.00 12.51 17.35
CA PHE A 96 12.49 12.95 18.66
C PHE A 96 13.41 13.88 19.43
N ARG A 97 14.73 13.79 19.24
CA ARG A 97 15.68 14.74 19.88
C ARG A 97 15.86 16.05 19.13
N LYS A 98 15.72 16.04 17.80
CA LYS A 98 15.91 17.23 16.94
C LYS A 98 14.61 17.92 16.55
N ARG A 99 13.50 17.50 17.14
CA ARG A 99 12.18 17.97 16.73
C ARG A 99 11.82 19.29 17.42
N ASP A 100 11.75 20.36 16.63
CA ASP A 100 11.28 21.67 17.04
C ASP A 100 9.77 21.88 16.83
N ASP A 101 9.07 20.96 16.14
CA ASP A 101 7.65 21.10 15.81
C ASP A 101 6.78 20.06 16.51
N PRO A 102 6.07 20.43 17.59
CA PRO A 102 5.14 19.57 18.31
C PRO A 102 3.83 19.34 17.53
N CYS A 103 3.65 20.01 16.40
CA CYS A 103 2.37 20.13 15.74
C CYS A 103 2.12 19.15 14.57
N ALA A 104 3.03 18.24 14.23
CA ALA A 104 2.80 17.25 13.18
C ALA A 104 1.92 16.10 13.66
N ASP A 105 1.02 15.63 12.81
CA ASP A 105 0.13 14.49 13.03
C ASP A 105 0.69 13.21 12.40
N LEU A 106 1.50 13.38 11.33
CA LEU A 106 2.18 12.31 10.63
C LEU A 106 3.57 12.80 10.20
N ILE A 107 4.58 11.98 10.41
CA ILE A 107 5.97 12.23 10.00
C ILE A 107 6.33 11.20 8.91
N ILE A 108 6.96 11.65 7.83
CA ILE A 108 7.45 10.79 6.74
C ILE A 108 8.96 10.93 6.65
N GLY A 109 9.68 9.81 6.77
CA GLY A 109 11.09 9.71 6.43
C GLY A 109 11.30 9.27 4.99
N HIS A 110 12.54 9.43 4.52
CA HIS A 110 12.99 8.80 3.29
C HIS A 110 13.18 7.30 3.50
N TYR A 111 13.49 6.56 2.45
CA TYR A 111 13.80 5.15 2.57
C TYR A 111 14.85 4.72 1.57
N GLU A 112 15.47 3.61 1.86
CA GLU A 112 16.35 2.90 0.95
C GLU A 112 15.64 1.65 0.42
N GLN A 113 15.96 1.28 -0.80
CA GLN A 113 15.42 0.11 -1.47
C GLN A 113 16.57 -0.83 -1.82
N LEU A 114 16.53 -2.03 -1.24
CA LEU A 114 17.51 -3.07 -1.52
C LEU A 114 16.95 -4.06 -2.56
N GLU A 115 17.50 -4.02 -3.76
CA GLU A 115 17.13 -4.91 -4.85
C GLU A 115 18.38 -5.50 -5.51
N ASN A 116 18.45 -6.84 -5.60
CA ASN A 116 19.60 -7.55 -6.23
C ASN A 116 20.96 -7.06 -5.72
N HIS A 117 21.09 -6.90 -4.39
CA HIS A 117 22.30 -6.38 -3.71
C HIS A 117 22.67 -4.92 -4.08
N ARG A 118 21.76 -4.18 -4.69
CA ARG A 118 21.93 -2.74 -4.95
C ARG A 118 21.04 -1.96 -4.01
N LEU A 119 21.63 -0.98 -3.35
CA LEU A 119 20.93 -0.04 -2.47
C LEU A 119 20.64 1.24 -3.26
N CYS A 120 19.37 1.64 -3.27
CA CYS A 120 18.93 2.87 -3.90
C CYS A 120 18.12 3.71 -2.90
N ARG A 121 18.58 4.93 -2.63
CA ARG A 121 17.84 5.85 -1.76
C ARG A 121 16.68 6.49 -2.53
N ILE A 122 15.50 6.41 -1.94
CA ILE A 122 14.28 7.06 -2.44
C ILE A 122 13.97 8.24 -1.53
N SER A 123 14.11 9.43 -2.07
CA SER A 123 13.90 10.69 -1.36
C SER A 123 13.08 11.66 -2.19
N ILE A 124 12.54 12.67 -1.54
CA ILE A 124 11.88 13.81 -2.16
C ILE A 124 12.57 15.09 -1.69
N THR A 125 12.49 16.15 -2.48
CA THR A 125 13.20 17.42 -2.21
C THR A 125 12.37 18.37 -1.34
N GLU A 126 11.08 18.13 -1.22
CA GLU A 126 10.14 18.96 -0.48
C GLU A 126 10.06 18.50 0.99
N GLU A 127 10.89 19.09 1.84
CA GLU A 127 10.96 18.82 3.27
C GLU A 127 10.10 19.81 4.07
N GLY A 128 9.94 19.54 5.38
CA GLY A 128 9.18 20.38 6.30
C GLY A 128 7.69 20.07 6.34
N ILE A 129 6.94 20.96 6.99
CA ILE A 129 5.48 20.84 7.15
C ILE A 129 4.78 21.08 5.82
N GLN A 130 3.89 20.16 5.46
CA GLN A 130 3.10 20.22 4.25
C GLN A 130 1.65 20.57 4.59
N SER A 131 1.12 21.60 3.93
CA SER A 131 -0.32 21.81 3.90
C SER A 131 -1.03 20.70 3.12
N THR A 132 -2.31 20.49 3.36
CA THR A 132 -3.11 19.49 2.63
C THR A 132 -3.02 19.64 1.10
N ALA A 133 -2.97 20.88 0.63
CA ALA A 133 -2.86 21.17 -0.80
C ALA A 133 -1.47 20.83 -1.38
N GLN A 134 -0.41 21.08 -0.61
CA GLN A 134 0.96 20.67 -0.98
C GLN A 134 1.09 19.16 -0.95
N LEU A 135 0.61 18.51 0.11
CA LEU A 135 0.59 17.06 0.25
C LEU A 135 -0.05 16.37 -0.95
N ALA A 136 -1.23 16.86 -1.41
CA ALA A 136 -1.89 16.31 -2.58
C ALA A 136 -1.04 16.43 -3.86
N SER A 137 -0.37 17.56 -4.04
CA SER A 137 0.51 17.77 -5.19
C SER A 137 1.72 16.86 -5.15
N LEU A 138 2.34 16.68 -3.98
CA LEU A 138 3.46 15.77 -3.76
C LEU A 138 3.02 14.30 -3.92
N PHE A 139 1.84 13.94 -3.39
CA PHE A 139 1.27 12.62 -3.58
C PHE A 139 1.14 12.30 -5.08
N MET A 140 0.56 13.19 -5.88
CA MET A 140 0.41 12.98 -7.33
C MET A 140 1.76 12.93 -8.06
N LYS A 141 2.77 13.66 -7.58
CA LYS A 141 4.12 13.69 -8.16
C LYS A 141 4.90 12.40 -7.90
N TYR A 142 4.80 11.83 -6.70
CA TYR A 142 5.70 10.77 -6.25
C TYR A 142 5.03 9.40 -6.07
N GLN A 143 3.77 9.33 -5.61
CA GLN A 143 3.13 8.05 -5.26
C GLN A 143 3.13 7.03 -6.40
N TYR A 144 2.77 7.44 -7.58
CA TYR A 144 2.65 6.54 -8.74
C TYR A 144 4.00 6.13 -9.37
N ARG A 145 5.10 6.71 -8.90
CA ARG A 145 6.46 6.39 -9.36
C ARG A 145 7.25 5.59 -8.35
N THR A 146 7.08 5.88 -7.07
CA THR A 146 7.93 5.36 -6.00
C THR A 146 7.16 4.71 -4.86
N GLY A 147 5.83 4.84 -4.79
CA GLY A 147 5.04 4.39 -3.65
C GLY A 147 5.23 5.23 -2.37
N TYR A 148 6.00 6.32 -2.40
CA TYR A 148 6.49 7.06 -1.25
C TYR A 148 5.44 7.40 -0.19
N PHE A 149 4.24 7.78 -0.62
CA PHE A 149 3.13 8.13 0.26
C PHE A 149 2.24 6.95 0.65
N GLY A 150 2.44 5.77 0.06
CA GLY A 150 1.60 4.60 0.26
C GLY A 150 2.17 3.54 1.20
N TYR A 151 3.46 3.58 1.51
CA TYR A 151 4.08 2.64 2.44
C TYR A 151 3.95 3.11 3.89
N LEU A 152 3.79 2.17 4.84
CA LEU A 152 3.66 2.45 6.26
C LEU A 152 5.01 2.55 6.98
N TRP A 153 5.97 1.72 6.59
CA TRP A 153 7.23 1.54 7.30
C TRP A 153 8.18 2.75 7.28
N ASN A 154 7.92 3.76 6.47
CA ASN A 154 8.63 5.04 6.51
C ASN A 154 7.85 6.17 7.22
N LYS A 155 6.86 5.81 8.04
CA LYS A 155 5.96 6.78 8.66
C LYS A 155 5.78 6.56 10.16
N LEU A 156 5.78 7.69 10.89
CA LEU A 156 5.32 7.77 12.27
C LEU A 156 3.98 8.51 12.27
N ILE A 157 2.97 7.92 12.88
CA ILE A 157 1.60 8.43 12.90
C ILE A 157 1.21 8.68 14.34
N ARG A 158 0.70 9.87 14.65
CA ARG A 158 0.20 10.15 15.99
C ARG A 158 -0.97 9.24 16.31
N ARG A 159 -0.85 8.43 17.38
CA ARG A 159 -1.86 7.42 17.78
C ARG A 159 -3.24 8.03 17.95
N GLU A 160 -3.31 9.22 18.54
CA GLU A 160 -4.55 9.95 18.77
C GLU A 160 -5.36 10.17 17.47
N ILE A 161 -4.71 10.50 16.37
CA ILE A 161 -5.37 10.71 15.06
C ILE A 161 -6.04 9.43 14.56
N ILE A 162 -5.40 8.29 14.78
CA ILE A 162 -5.97 6.99 14.38
C ILE A 162 -7.20 6.68 15.25
N GLN A 163 -7.08 6.84 16.56
CA GLN A 163 -8.13 6.49 17.53
C GLN A 163 -9.36 7.39 17.44
N GLN A 164 -9.17 8.71 17.43
CA GLN A 164 -10.29 9.69 17.37
C GLN A 164 -11.11 9.56 16.08
N ASN A 165 -10.49 9.09 15.01
CA ASN A 165 -11.16 8.95 13.73
C ASN A 165 -11.55 7.49 13.42
N ALA A 166 -11.41 6.57 14.38
CA ALA A 166 -11.71 5.15 14.23
C ALA A 166 -11.13 4.56 12.93
N ARG A 167 -9.84 4.85 12.66
CA ARG A 167 -9.16 4.37 11.45
C ARG A 167 -8.51 3.03 11.70
N TYR A 168 -8.91 2.03 10.91
CA TYR A 168 -8.39 0.67 10.96
C TYR A 168 -8.11 0.19 9.54
N PHE A 169 -7.28 -0.85 9.45
CA PHE A 169 -7.04 -1.55 8.19
C PHE A 169 -8.28 -2.36 7.80
N ASP A 170 -8.66 -2.32 6.53
CA ASP A 170 -9.73 -3.17 6.00
C ASP A 170 -9.21 -4.59 5.86
N GLU A 171 -9.74 -5.50 6.68
CA GLU A 171 -9.34 -6.91 6.72
C GLU A 171 -9.78 -7.71 5.48
N ASN A 172 -10.65 -7.13 4.65
CA ASN A 172 -11.07 -7.73 3.38
C ASN A 172 -10.12 -7.36 2.23
N LEU A 173 -9.15 -6.47 2.46
CA LEU A 173 -8.14 -6.12 1.47
C LEU A 173 -6.89 -6.98 1.63
N THR A 174 -6.50 -7.64 0.56
CA THR A 174 -5.29 -8.47 0.51
C THR A 174 -4.09 -7.76 -0.11
N LEU A 175 -4.29 -6.57 -0.67
CA LEU A 175 -3.25 -5.77 -1.32
C LEU A 175 -3.61 -4.29 -1.30
N ALA A 176 -2.61 -3.43 -1.01
CA ALA A 176 -2.70 -1.98 -0.92
C ALA A 176 -3.61 -1.47 0.23
N GLU A 177 -3.78 -2.27 1.26
CA GLU A 177 -4.40 -1.92 2.54
C GLU A 177 -3.70 -0.72 3.18
N ASP A 178 -2.37 -0.65 3.04
CA ASP A 178 -1.51 0.45 3.50
C ASP A 178 -1.90 1.77 2.86
N LEU A 179 -1.99 1.77 1.54
CA LEU A 179 -2.34 2.96 0.77
C LEU A 179 -3.78 3.41 1.09
N GLN A 180 -4.72 2.48 1.23
CA GLN A 180 -6.09 2.79 1.62
C GLN A 180 -6.13 3.44 3.01
N PHE A 181 -5.44 2.87 3.98
CA PHE A 181 -5.34 3.38 5.34
C PHE A 181 -4.76 4.80 5.35
N LEU A 182 -3.61 5.02 4.71
CA LEU A 182 -2.94 6.32 4.65
C LEU A 182 -3.76 7.39 3.93
N VAL A 183 -4.40 7.07 2.81
CA VAL A 183 -5.28 8.03 2.11
C VAL A 183 -6.47 8.40 2.99
N SER A 184 -6.99 7.46 3.80
CA SER A 184 -8.04 7.76 4.76
C SER A 184 -7.62 8.79 5.82
N LEU A 185 -6.33 8.78 6.23
CA LEU A 185 -5.75 9.77 7.14
C LEU A 185 -5.47 11.10 6.42
N TYR A 186 -4.89 11.09 5.23
CA TYR A 186 -4.63 12.30 4.45
C TYR A 186 -5.90 13.11 4.19
N ARG A 187 -7.04 12.44 4.02
CA ARG A 187 -8.35 13.08 3.85
C ARG A 187 -8.86 13.84 5.08
N LEU A 188 -8.32 13.58 6.27
CA LEU A 188 -8.64 14.32 7.49
C LEU A 188 -8.04 15.72 7.53
N GLY A 189 -7.16 16.05 6.56
CA GLY A 189 -6.48 17.34 6.55
C GLY A 189 -5.37 17.45 7.59
N ILE A 190 -4.77 16.32 7.97
CA ILE A 190 -3.69 16.22 8.95
C ILE A 190 -2.44 16.97 8.51
N ARG A 191 -1.65 17.41 9.47
CA ARG A 191 -0.34 18.06 9.24
C ARG A 191 0.74 17.00 9.06
N VAL A 192 1.34 16.99 7.87
CA VAL A 192 2.38 16.04 7.50
C VAL A 192 3.75 16.73 7.51
N LEU A 193 4.67 16.21 8.29
CA LEU A 193 6.07 16.64 8.32
C LEU A 193 6.92 15.66 7.52
N ILE A 194 7.65 16.14 6.52
CA ILE A 194 8.60 15.35 5.75
C ILE A 194 10.01 15.68 6.22
N LEU A 195 10.77 14.64 6.60
CA LEU A 195 12.12 14.77 7.13
C LEU A 195 13.17 14.15 6.18
N PRO A 196 14.39 14.72 6.12
CA PRO A 196 15.48 14.25 5.25
C PRO A 196 16.16 12.97 5.74
N TYR A 197 15.57 12.28 6.71
CA TYR A 197 16.18 11.11 7.35
C TYR A 197 15.64 9.82 6.72
N THR A 198 16.52 8.86 6.50
CA THR A 198 16.11 7.48 6.13
C THR A 198 15.43 6.85 7.34
N ALA A 199 14.24 6.29 7.12
CA ALA A 199 13.50 5.57 8.15
C ALA A 199 13.77 4.06 8.10
N THR A 200 13.83 3.49 6.89
CA THR A 200 13.82 2.05 6.68
C THR A 200 14.55 1.68 5.39
N CYS A 201 15.20 0.54 5.39
CA CYS A 201 15.69 -0.15 4.21
C CYS A 201 14.68 -1.22 3.81
N TYR A 202 13.95 -0.98 2.71
CA TYR A 202 12.93 -1.87 2.15
C TYR A 202 13.56 -2.95 1.27
N ARG A 203 13.26 -4.23 1.53
CA ARG A 203 13.72 -5.37 0.72
C ARG A 203 12.73 -5.68 -0.39
N VAL A 204 13.13 -5.39 -1.62
CA VAL A 204 12.32 -5.76 -2.80
C VAL A 204 12.36 -7.27 -3.00
N ASN A 205 11.18 -7.85 -3.26
CA ASN A 205 11.05 -9.29 -3.54
C ASN A 205 11.49 -10.23 -2.40
N ALA A 206 11.38 -9.81 -1.12
CA ALA A 206 11.56 -10.73 0.00
C ALA A 206 10.69 -11.99 -0.17
N GLU A 207 11.18 -13.13 0.28
CA GLU A 207 10.43 -14.38 0.25
C GLU A 207 9.16 -14.24 1.11
N ASN A 208 8.05 -14.79 0.65
CA ASN A 208 6.74 -14.67 1.31
C ASN A 208 6.23 -13.22 1.49
N SER A 209 6.62 -12.30 0.60
CA SER A 209 6.05 -10.95 0.56
C SER A 209 4.62 -10.99 0.01
N ALA A 210 3.70 -10.25 0.67
CA ALA A 210 2.31 -10.09 0.23
C ALA A 210 2.21 -9.49 -1.19
N SER A 211 3.19 -8.69 -1.61
CA SER A 211 3.27 -8.08 -2.95
C SER A 211 3.36 -9.09 -4.11
N ARG A 212 3.69 -10.36 -3.83
CA ARG A 212 3.71 -11.45 -4.83
C ARG A 212 2.34 -12.09 -5.07
N GLY A 213 1.31 -11.69 -4.33
CA GLY A 213 -0.05 -12.20 -4.48
C GLY A 213 -0.70 -11.85 -5.81
N ARG A 214 -1.82 -12.51 -6.12
CA ARG A 214 -2.65 -12.19 -7.28
C ARG A 214 -3.27 -10.80 -7.10
N VAL A 215 -3.15 -9.94 -8.11
CA VAL A 215 -3.70 -8.58 -8.06
C VAL A 215 -5.23 -8.62 -8.04
N ASP A 216 -5.85 -8.09 -6.99
CA ASP A 216 -7.28 -7.80 -6.96
C ASP A 216 -7.55 -6.42 -7.62
N TYR A 217 -7.91 -6.46 -8.89
CA TYR A 217 -8.19 -5.25 -9.67
C TYR A 217 -9.41 -4.47 -9.17
N PHE A 218 -10.39 -5.12 -8.52
CA PHE A 218 -11.52 -4.41 -7.90
C PHE A 218 -11.07 -3.62 -6.67
N ALA A 219 -10.26 -4.21 -5.81
CA ALA A 219 -9.67 -3.52 -4.66
C ALA A 219 -8.84 -2.33 -5.14
N GLN A 220 -7.97 -2.54 -6.13
CA GLN A 220 -7.17 -1.46 -6.72
C GLN A 220 -8.04 -0.35 -7.30
N LEU A 221 -9.09 -0.67 -8.05
CA LEU A 221 -10.03 0.33 -8.57
C LEU A 221 -10.68 1.15 -7.45
N ARG A 222 -11.13 0.51 -6.37
CA ARG A 222 -11.73 1.20 -5.21
C ARG A 222 -10.74 2.19 -4.58
N ILE A 223 -9.48 1.81 -4.44
CA ILE A 223 -8.43 2.69 -3.91
C ILE A 223 -8.21 3.88 -4.84
N GLN A 224 -8.16 3.66 -6.17
CA GLN A 224 -8.04 4.77 -7.12
C GLN A 224 -9.24 5.72 -7.08
N LEU A 225 -10.45 5.20 -6.87
CA LEU A 225 -11.64 6.04 -6.65
C LEU A 225 -11.57 6.82 -5.34
N LEU A 226 -11.03 6.24 -4.28
CA LEU A 226 -10.81 6.93 -3.00
C LEU A 226 -9.80 8.09 -3.18
N ILE A 227 -8.68 7.85 -3.83
CA ILE A 227 -7.66 8.87 -4.12
C ILE A 227 -8.24 9.96 -5.03
N ARG A 228 -8.96 9.58 -6.08
CA ARG A 228 -9.63 10.54 -6.96
C ARG A 228 -10.60 11.44 -6.18
N ASN A 229 -11.41 10.86 -5.31
CA ASN A 229 -12.36 11.64 -4.50
C ASN A 229 -11.62 12.64 -3.61
N TRP A 230 -10.54 12.23 -2.96
CA TRP A 230 -9.70 13.15 -2.19
C TRP A 230 -9.15 14.29 -3.06
N ILE A 231 -8.47 13.95 -4.16
CA ILE A 231 -7.77 14.94 -5.00
C ILE A 231 -8.75 15.85 -5.76
N ILE A 232 -9.80 15.28 -6.36
CA ILE A 232 -10.70 16.02 -7.26
C ILE A 232 -11.88 16.64 -6.53
N ASN A 233 -12.55 15.88 -5.64
CA ASN A 233 -13.77 16.34 -4.99
C ASN A 233 -13.45 17.13 -3.71
N ASP A 234 -12.60 16.61 -2.83
CA ASP A 234 -12.33 17.27 -1.54
C ASP A 234 -11.39 18.47 -1.72
N LEU A 235 -10.37 18.36 -2.57
CA LEU A 235 -9.34 19.40 -2.77
C LEU A 235 -9.49 20.20 -4.07
N HIS A 236 -10.52 19.92 -4.87
CA HIS A 236 -10.85 20.62 -6.12
C HIS A 236 -9.72 20.70 -7.17
N ARG A 237 -8.78 19.72 -7.19
CA ARG A 237 -7.62 19.68 -8.09
C ARG A 237 -7.98 19.10 -9.46
N ARG A 238 -8.83 19.80 -10.24
CA ARG A 238 -9.42 19.34 -11.52
C ARG A 238 -8.38 19.03 -12.61
N GLN A 239 -7.18 19.59 -12.54
CA GLN A 239 -6.09 19.30 -13.49
C GLN A 239 -5.70 17.82 -13.54
N TYR A 240 -5.99 17.03 -12.49
CA TYR A 240 -5.70 15.60 -12.44
C TYR A 240 -6.83 14.71 -13.01
N ILE A 241 -7.95 15.29 -13.49
CA ILE A 241 -9.04 14.51 -14.09
C ILE A 241 -8.55 13.59 -15.23
N PRO A 242 -7.74 14.05 -16.21
CA PRO A 242 -7.28 13.18 -17.29
C PRO A 242 -6.46 11.98 -16.78
N PHE A 243 -5.66 12.18 -15.75
CA PHE A 243 -4.89 11.12 -15.11
C PHE A 243 -5.80 10.04 -14.49
N PHE A 244 -6.81 10.46 -13.71
CA PHE A 244 -7.75 9.51 -13.09
C PHE A 244 -8.64 8.80 -14.11
N ARG A 245 -9.05 9.48 -15.18
CA ARG A 245 -9.76 8.83 -16.29
C ARG A 245 -8.96 7.70 -16.89
N LYS A 246 -7.68 7.92 -17.18
CA LYS A 246 -6.78 6.89 -17.68
C LYS A 246 -6.68 5.70 -16.72
N ILE A 247 -6.39 5.95 -15.44
CA ILE A 247 -6.22 4.90 -14.44
C ILE A 247 -7.51 4.09 -14.22
N ILE A 248 -8.66 4.75 -14.03
CA ILE A 248 -9.95 4.11 -13.80
C ILE A 248 -10.33 3.26 -15.01
N SER A 249 -10.16 3.78 -16.23
CA SER A 249 -10.43 3.04 -17.46
C SER A 249 -9.53 1.82 -17.60
N THR A 250 -8.26 1.94 -17.26
CA THR A 250 -7.31 0.83 -17.28
C THR A 250 -7.73 -0.27 -16.30
N TYR A 251 -8.03 0.07 -15.05
CA TYR A 251 -8.47 -0.94 -14.05
C TYR A 251 -9.81 -1.57 -14.42
N ALA A 252 -10.77 -0.79 -14.92
CA ALA A 252 -12.05 -1.32 -15.39
C ALA A 252 -11.84 -2.36 -16.52
N ALA A 253 -10.97 -2.06 -17.48
CA ALA A 253 -10.63 -3.00 -18.55
C ALA A 253 -9.86 -4.23 -18.03
N CYS A 254 -8.95 -4.07 -17.08
CA CYS A 254 -8.24 -5.19 -16.45
C CYS A 254 -9.20 -6.12 -15.70
N ILE A 255 -10.19 -5.60 -14.99
CA ILE A 255 -11.22 -6.37 -14.29
C ILE A 255 -11.95 -7.29 -15.29
N ILE A 256 -12.41 -6.72 -16.42
CA ILE A 256 -13.10 -7.49 -17.46
C ILE A 256 -12.19 -8.54 -18.07
N PHE A 257 -10.98 -8.14 -18.48
CA PHE A 257 -10.03 -9.02 -19.15
C PHE A 257 -9.60 -10.21 -18.29
N HIS A 258 -9.20 -9.96 -17.05
CA HIS A 258 -8.78 -11.02 -16.13
C HIS A 258 -9.95 -11.84 -15.60
N GLY A 259 -11.13 -11.23 -15.44
CA GLY A 259 -12.36 -11.94 -15.13
C GLY A 259 -12.68 -12.95 -16.23
N TYR A 260 -12.62 -12.55 -17.49
CA TYR A 260 -12.80 -13.44 -18.63
C TYR A 260 -11.77 -14.59 -18.66
N GLU A 261 -10.47 -14.29 -18.46
CA GLU A 261 -9.42 -15.32 -18.36
C GLU A 261 -9.65 -16.31 -17.19
N SER A 262 -10.38 -15.89 -16.16
CA SER A 262 -10.74 -16.67 -14.97
C SER A 262 -12.13 -17.32 -15.08
N HIS A 263 -12.74 -17.33 -16.26
CA HIS A 263 -14.07 -17.87 -16.54
C HIS A 263 -15.21 -17.22 -15.74
N ILE A 264 -15.05 -15.96 -15.35
CA ILE A 264 -16.13 -15.17 -14.76
C ILE A 264 -16.91 -14.51 -15.90
N ASP A 265 -18.24 -14.46 -15.76
CA ASP A 265 -19.11 -13.79 -16.75
C ASP A 265 -18.72 -12.31 -16.91
N ASP A 266 -18.19 -11.97 -18.09
CA ASP A 266 -17.74 -10.62 -18.44
C ASP A 266 -18.91 -9.62 -18.53
N ALA A 267 -20.11 -10.06 -18.92
CA ALA A 267 -21.31 -9.21 -18.91
C ALA A 267 -21.74 -8.88 -17.48
N PHE A 268 -21.62 -9.82 -16.55
CA PHE A 268 -21.87 -9.55 -15.12
C PHE A 268 -20.88 -8.53 -14.57
N LEU A 269 -19.58 -8.70 -14.86
CA LEU A 269 -18.54 -7.77 -14.43
C LEU A 269 -18.74 -6.38 -15.03
N ALA A 270 -19.09 -6.30 -16.31
CA ALA A 270 -19.37 -5.05 -17.00
C ALA A 270 -20.56 -4.31 -16.37
N ARG A 271 -21.67 -5.01 -16.09
CA ARG A 271 -22.82 -4.42 -15.40
C ARG A 271 -22.45 -3.91 -14.02
N LYS A 272 -21.68 -4.69 -13.25
CA LYS A 272 -21.20 -4.29 -11.91
C LYS A 272 -20.34 -3.03 -11.96
N LEU A 273 -19.43 -2.90 -12.92
CA LEU A 273 -18.64 -1.69 -13.13
C LEU A 273 -19.51 -0.51 -13.56
N TYR A 274 -20.47 -0.76 -14.43
CA TYR A 274 -21.35 0.26 -14.98
C TYR A 274 -22.32 0.86 -13.93
N THR A 275 -22.67 0.10 -12.89
CA THR A 275 -23.46 0.62 -11.76
C THR A 275 -22.66 1.59 -10.89
N MET A 276 -21.34 1.62 -11.02
CA MET A 276 -20.48 2.58 -10.31
C MET A 276 -20.48 3.92 -11.07
N GLU A 277 -21.33 4.87 -10.65
CA GLU A 277 -21.50 6.18 -11.30
C GLU A 277 -20.17 6.91 -11.61
N THR A 278 -19.22 6.87 -10.68
CA THR A 278 -17.90 7.49 -10.89
C THR A 278 -17.12 6.79 -11.99
N VAL A 279 -17.16 5.46 -12.06
CA VAL A 279 -16.49 4.68 -13.13
C VAL A 279 -17.11 5.06 -14.47
N LYS A 280 -18.43 5.01 -14.58
CA LYS A 280 -19.17 5.37 -15.80
C LYS A 280 -18.78 6.76 -16.33
N LYS A 281 -18.70 7.76 -15.46
CA LYS A 281 -18.33 9.14 -15.83
C LYS A 281 -16.88 9.31 -16.25
N GLU A 282 -15.98 8.48 -15.72
CA GLU A 282 -14.54 8.60 -15.95
C GLU A 282 -14.02 7.69 -17.08
N LEU A 283 -14.85 6.82 -17.69
CA LEU A 283 -14.40 5.98 -18.81
C LEU A 283 -13.90 6.82 -19.99
N ASP A 284 -12.63 6.63 -20.35
CA ASP A 284 -11.96 7.34 -21.46
C ASP A 284 -10.96 6.41 -22.14
N ILE A 285 -10.94 6.43 -23.48
CA ILE A 285 -10.04 5.60 -24.29
C ILE A 285 -8.66 6.24 -24.52
N ARG A 286 -8.50 7.52 -24.16
CA ARG A 286 -7.28 8.27 -24.42
C ARG A 286 -6.16 7.87 -23.48
N GLY A 287 -5.01 7.54 -24.04
CA GLY A 287 -3.77 7.26 -23.31
C GLY A 287 -3.75 5.93 -22.55
N ILE A 288 -4.72 5.02 -22.76
CA ILE A 288 -4.67 3.65 -22.26
C ILE A 288 -3.96 2.73 -23.25
N GLU A 289 -3.56 1.55 -22.79
CA GLU A 289 -2.94 0.54 -23.64
C GLU A 289 -3.86 0.18 -24.83
N PRO A 290 -3.37 0.17 -26.08
CA PRO A 290 -4.20 -0.10 -27.27
C PRO A 290 -5.04 -1.38 -27.19
N ALA A 291 -4.49 -2.41 -26.57
CA ALA A 291 -5.15 -3.69 -26.38
C ALA A 291 -6.35 -3.64 -25.41
N LEU A 292 -6.49 -2.61 -24.61
CA LEU A 292 -7.61 -2.40 -23.68
C LEU A 292 -8.66 -1.42 -24.22
N VAL A 293 -8.34 -0.68 -25.27
CA VAL A 293 -9.24 0.31 -25.89
C VAL A 293 -10.60 -0.27 -26.28
N PRO A 294 -10.70 -1.45 -26.96
CA PRO A 294 -11.98 -2.00 -27.32
C PRO A 294 -12.85 -2.33 -26.11
N ILE A 295 -12.25 -2.83 -25.01
CA ILE A 295 -12.99 -3.14 -23.79
C ILE A 295 -13.57 -1.86 -23.17
N VAL A 296 -12.77 -0.80 -23.04
CA VAL A 296 -13.22 0.48 -22.49
C VAL A 296 -14.27 1.12 -23.39
N TRP A 297 -14.11 1.04 -24.70
CA TRP A 297 -15.11 1.52 -25.65
C TRP A 297 -16.44 0.80 -25.48
N CYS A 298 -16.44 -0.54 -25.42
CA CYS A 298 -17.65 -1.35 -25.18
C CYS A 298 -18.31 -1.02 -23.84
N LEU A 299 -17.53 -0.85 -22.76
CA LEU A 299 -18.05 -0.43 -21.47
C LEU A 299 -18.71 0.94 -21.56
N LYS A 300 -18.07 1.90 -22.24
CA LYS A 300 -18.57 3.27 -22.37
C LYS A 300 -19.85 3.36 -23.20
N THR A 301 -19.98 2.52 -24.22
CA THR A 301 -21.11 2.52 -25.16
C THR A 301 -22.15 1.44 -24.85
N GLU A 302 -21.99 0.69 -23.75
CA GLU A 302 -22.88 -0.40 -23.31
C GLU A 302 -22.97 -1.57 -24.32
N GLN A 303 -21.95 -1.72 -25.18
CA GLN A 303 -21.92 -2.77 -26.23
C GLN A 303 -21.30 -4.07 -25.69
N PHE A 304 -21.89 -4.65 -24.64
CA PHE A 304 -21.32 -5.80 -23.91
C PHE A 304 -21.21 -7.07 -24.77
N HIS A 305 -22.08 -7.27 -25.76
CA HIS A 305 -21.98 -8.40 -26.70
C HIS A 305 -20.75 -8.30 -27.60
N LEU A 306 -20.39 -7.09 -28.05
CA LEU A 306 -19.16 -6.86 -28.83
C LEU A 306 -17.92 -7.04 -27.97
N MET A 307 -17.97 -6.69 -26.69
CA MET A 307 -16.90 -6.89 -25.75
C MET A 307 -16.58 -8.39 -25.60
N HIS A 308 -17.58 -9.22 -25.42
CA HIS A 308 -17.41 -10.68 -25.35
C HIS A 308 -16.74 -11.23 -26.62
N SER A 309 -17.26 -10.86 -27.80
CA SER A 309 -16.67 -11.24 -29.09
C SER A 309 -15.19 -10.86 -29.21
N TYR A 310 -14.84 -9.63 -28.80
CA TYR A 310 -13.45 -9.18 -28.76
C TYR A 310 -12.57 -10.03 -27.84
N LEU A 311 -13.04 -10.36 -26.64
CA LEU A 311 -12.30 -11.17 -25.65
C LEU A 311 -12.05 -12.58 -26.17
N VAL A 312 -13.04 -13.21 -26.82
CA VAL A 312 -12.92 -14.53 -27.47
C VAL A 312 -11.83 -14.52 -28.54
N ILE A 313 -11.86 -13.53 -29.44
CA ILE A 313 -10.87 -13.40 -30.52
C ILE A 313 -9.46 -13.18 -29.92
N ARG A 314 -9.32 -12.26 -28.98
CA ARG A 314 -8.04 -11.92 -28.35
C ARG A 314 -7.43 -13.12 -27.62
N SER A 315 -8.23 -13.87 -26.85
CA SER A 315 -7.75 -15.06 -26.13
C SER A 315 -7.33 -16.17 -27.09
N SER A 316 -8.04 -16.36 -28.21
CA SER A 316 -7.70 -17.32 -29.24
C SER A 316 -6.37 -16.98 -29.92
N ILE A 317 -6.16 -15.72 -30.29
CA ILE A 317 -4.90 -15.25 -30.87
C ILE A 317 -3.74 -15.48 -29.88
N ARG A 318 -3.91 -15.15 -28.59
CA ARG A 318 -2.90 -15.35 -27.55
C ARG A 318 -2.56 -16.83 -27.36
N ARG A 319 -3.55 -17.72 -27.43
CA ARG A 319 -3.37 -19.18 -27.36
C ARG A 319 -2.56 -19.71 -28.54
N ILE A 320 -2.87 -19.25 -29.76
CA ILE A 320 -2.13 -19.62 -30.98
C ILE A 320 -0.69 -19.14 -30.87
N TYR A 321 -0.47 -17.88 -30.48
CA TYR A 321 0.87 -17.30 -30.32
C TYR A 321 1.73 -18.04 -29.29
N ARG A 322 1.14 -18.45 -28.15
CA ARG A 322 1.84 -19.27 -27.13
C ARG A 322 2.23 -20.64 -27.69
N LYS A 323 1.34 -21.29 -28.45
CA LYS A 323 1.65 -22.59 -29.12
C LYS A 323 2.80 -22.45 -30.13
N LEU A 324 2.82 -21.36 -30.92
CA LEU A 324 3.88 -21.12 -31.90
C LEU A 324 5.24 -20.81 -31.26
N LYS A 325 5.26 -20.23 -30.07
CA LYS A 325 6.50 -19.95 -29.30
C LYS A 325 6.96 -21.10 -28.41
N GLY A 326 6.29 -22.25 -28.41
CA GLY A 326 6.67 -23.43 -27.61
C GLY A 326 6.48 -23.24 -26.09
N ARG A 327 5.59 -22.35 -25.68
CA ARG A 327 5.29 -22.05 -24.26
C ARG A 327 3.85 -22.35 -23.92
#